data_efb1aa78c35d2212b7ac820c2dbd6cd5
#
_entry.id   efb1aa78c35d2212b7ac820c2dbd6cd5
#
_cell.length_a   1.000
_cell.length_b   1.000
_cell.length_c   1.000
_cell.angle_alpha   90.00
_cell.angle_beta   90.00
_cell.angle_gamma   90.00
#
_symmetry.space_group_name_H-M   'P 1'
#
loop_
_entity.id
_entity.type
_entity.pdbx_description
1 polymer ?
#
loop_
_entity_poly.entity_id
_entity_poly.type
_entity_poly.pdbx_seq_one_letter_code
_entity_poly.pdbx_strand_id
1 'polypeptide(L)'
;QTLGISKRTLYEMFADKEDLVSACLDFMCHQQQERITAYRKRRSRSSLQRAFKLVYEYIEHLYTVESSFLSDLRHKVAYAEHFDEHREFWRSELTVHLNGSREEKLLLPEIDASSFADRILETIFEMRINNATREESYLFCRTILRGAATREGVERIDSHR
;
A
#
# COMPACT_ATOMS: atom_id res chain seq x y z
N GLN A 1 -11.52 9.29 21.00
CA GLN A 1 -11.75 8.45 22.20
C GLN A 1 -10.43 8.33 22.92
N THR A 2 -10.33 8.94 24.10
CA THR A 2 -9.19 8.78 25.00
C THR A 2 -9.26 7.36 25.55
N LEU A 3 -8.29 6.50 25.17
CA LEU A 3 -8.10 5.21 25.83
C LEU A 3 -7.86 5.47 27.32
N GLY A 4 -8.75 4.99 28.18
CA GLY A 4 -8.69 5.18 29.63
C GLY A 4 -7.56 4.40 30.32
N ILE A 5 -6.40 4.28 29.64
CA ILE A 5 -5.23 3.56 30.12
C ILE A 5 -4.24 4.61 30.67
N SER A 6 -3.79 4.44 31.92
CA SER A 6 -2.79 5.33 32.51
C SER A 6 -1.41 5.15 31.87
N LYS A 7 -0.57 6.20 31.90
CA LYS A 7 0.85 6.10 31.49
C LYS A 7 1.57 4.95 32.19
N ARG A 8 1.26 4.73 33.48
CA ARG A 8 1.84 3.66 34.27
C ARG A 8 1.51 2.28 33.70
N THR A 9 0.26 2.05 33.31
CA THR A 9 -0.20 0.79 32.69
C THR A 9 0.50 0.53 31.37
N LEU A 10 0.72 1.57 30.54
CA LEU A 10 1.50 1.45 29.29
C LEU A 10 2.95 1.03 29.56
N TYR A 11 3.63 1.65 30.54
CA TYR A 11 5.00 1.29 30.91
C TYR A 11 5.12 -0.10 31.58
N GLU A 12 4.05 -0.61 32.16
CA GLU A 12 3.98 -1.99 32.68
C GLU A 12 3.81 -3.04 31.56
N MET A 13 3.24 -2.65 30.41
CA MET A 13 2.99 -3.54 29.26
C MET A 13 4.11 -3.56 28.22
N PHE A 14 4.89 -2.49 28.10
CA PHE A 14 5.94 -2.34 27.08
C PHE A 14 7.26 -1.94 27.74
N ALA A 15 8.36 -2.57 27.30
CA ALA A 15 9.68 -2.33 27.86
C ALA A 15 10.16 -0.89 27.62
N ASP A 16 9.88 -0.34 26.45
CA ASP A 16 10.23 1.02 26.05
C ASP A 16 9.26 1.58 24.97
N LYS A 17 9.57 2.78 24.48
CA LYS A 17 8.77 3.45 23.43
C LYS A 17 8.83 2.69 22.11
N GLU A 18 9.96 2.08 21.77
CA GLU A 18 10.16 1.35 20.51
C GLU A 18 9.33 0.07 20.51
N ASP A 19 9.27 -0.63 21.62
CA ASP A 19 8.42 -1.81 21.82
C ASP A 19 6.94 -1.47 21.65
N LEU A 20 6.48 -0.37 22.25
CA LEU A 20 5.10 0.12 22.06
C LEU A 20 4.82 0.47 20.59
N VAL A 21 5.73 1.16 19.90
CA VAL A 21 5.58 1.53 18.50
C VAL A 21 5.53 0.28 17.62
N SER A 22 6.40 -0.69 17.87
CA SER A 22 6.41 -1.97 17.15
C SER A 22 5.08 -2.71 17.29
N ALA A 23 4.54 -2.82 18.50
CA ALA A 23 3.23 -3.45 18.73
C ALA A 23 2.08 -2.71 18.02
N CYS A 24 2.13 -1.37 17.95
CA CYS A 24 1.16 -0.58 17.19
C CYS A 24 1.27 -0.84 15.69
N LEU A 25 2.49 -0.94 15.16
CA LEU A 25 2.74 -1.25 13.75
C LEU A 25 2.21 -2.63 13.38
N ASP A 26 2.48 -3.66 14.20
CA ASP A 26 1.97 -5.01 14.00
C ASP A 26 0.44 -5.04 13.94
N PHE A 27 -0.21 -4.35 14.87
CA PHE A 27 -1.67 -4.26 14.91
C PHE A 27 -2.24 -3.57 13.67
N MET A 28 -1.65 -2.44 13.25
CA MET A 28 -2.07 -1.71 12.06
C MET A 28 -1.85 -2.53 10.78
N CYS A 29 -0.71 -3.21 10.66
CA CYS A 29 -0.41 -4.08 9.53
C CYS A 29 -1.39 -5.23 9.45
N HIS A 30 -1.70 -5.90 10.57
CA HIS A 30 -2.63 -7.00 10.62
C HIS A 30 -4.05 -6.59 10.20
N GLN A 31 -4.56 -5.48 10.73
CA GLN A 31 -5.87 -4.95 10.33
C GLN A 31 -5.92 -4.63 8.83
N GLN A 32 -4.85 -4.06 8.29
CA GLN A 32 -4.77 -3.74 6.88
C GLN A 32 -4.74 -4.99 6.02
N GLN A 33 -3.98 -6.02 6.42
CA GLN A 33 -3.93 -7.31 5.74
C GLN A 33 -5.30 -7.99 5.69
N GLU A 34 -6.02 -8.03 6.79
CA GLU A 34 -7.38 -8.59 6.84
C GLU A 34 -8.33 -7.84 5.88
N ARG A 35 -8.27 -6.51 5.88
CA ARG A 35 -9.10 -5.67 5.01
C ARG A 35 -8.81 -5.92 3.53
N ILE A 36 -7.54 -5.97 3.14
CA ILE A 36 -7.11 -6.21 1.76
C ILE A 36 -7.47 -7.63 1.31
N THR A 37 -7.25 -8.62 2.16
CA THR A 37 -7.59 -10.02 1.87
C THR A 37 -9.09 -10.21 1.65
N ALA A 38 -9.95 -9.48 2.37
CA ALA A 38 -11.40 -9.49 2.16
C ALA A 38 -11.79 -8.98 0.76
N TYR A 39 -11.01 -8.08 0.15
CA TYR A 39 -11.23 -7.61 -1.22
C TYR A 39 -10.98 -8.68 -2.29
N ARG A 40 -10.08 -9.62 -2.08
CA ARG A 40 -9.80 -10.73 -3.01
C ARG A 40 -11.06 -11.56 -3.32
N LYS A 41 -11.97 -11.68 -2.36
CA LYS A 41 -13.19 -12.50 -2.46
C LYS A 41 -14.28 -11.87 -3.33
N ARG A 42 -14.17 -10.59 -3.70
CA ARG A 42 -15.18 -9.91 -4.51
C ARG A 42 -14.94 -10.15 -6.01
N ARG A 43 -15.70 -11.11 -6.59
CA ARG A 43 -15.57 -11.57 -7.99
C ARG A 43 -16.03 -10.58 -9.07
N SER A 44 -16.54 -9.41 -8.74
CA SER A 44 -17.22 -8.52 -9.71
C SER A 44 -16.31 -7.56 -10.48
N ARG A 45 -14.98 -7.60 -10.29
CA ARG A 45 -14.02 -6.66 -10.90
C ARG A 45 -12.90 -7.37 -11.62
N SER A 46 -12.40 -6.78 -12.74
CA SER A 46 -11.19 -7.25 -13.40
C SER A 46 -9.97 -7.14 -12.48
N SER A 47 -8.92 -7.91 -12.78
CA SER A 47 -7.66 -7.84 -12.02
C SER A 47 -7.05 -6.45 -12.07
N LEU A 48 -7.15 -5.74 -13.20
CA LEU A 48 -6.66 -4.36 -13.34
C LEU A 48 -7.41 -3.37 -12.44
N GLN A 49 -8.73 -3.51 -12.33
CA GLN A 49 -9.52 -2.69 -11.41
C GLN A 49 -9.18 -2.98 -9.94
N ARG A 50 -8.86 -4.22 -9.61
CA ARG A 50 -8.39 -4.59 -8.26
C ARG A 50 -7.00 -4.03 -7.99
N ALA A 51 -6.07 -4.10 -8.97
CA ALA A 51 -4.75 -3.47 -8.86
C ALA A 51 -4.87 -1.96 -8.61
N PHE A 52 -5.70 -1.28 -9.40
CA PHE A 52 -5.96 0.15 -9.25
C PHE A 52 -6.48 0.50 -7.85
N LYS A 53 -7.50 -0.24 -7.38
CA LYS A 53 -8.07 -0.05 -6.04
C LYS A 53 -7.04 -0.31 -4.95
N LEU A 54 -6.20 -1.32 -5.10
CA LEU A 54 -5.16 -1.65 -4.12
C LEU A 54 -4.15 -0.51 -3.97
N VAL A 55 -3.71 0.09 -5.09
CA VAL A 55 -2.79 1.24 -5.05
C VAL A 55 -3.46 2.46 -4.39
N TYR A 56 -4.75 2.69 -4.63
CA TYR A 56 -5.49 3.74 -3.92
C TYR A 56 -5.55 3.50 -2.41
N GLU A 57 -5.81 2.26 -1.98
CA GLU A 57 -5.79 1.90 -0.56
C GLU A 57 -4.40 2.09 0.07
N TYR A 58 -3.34 1.80 -0.69
CA TYR A 58 -1.96 2.07 -0.26
C TYR A 58 -1.71 3.57 -0.06
N ILE A 59 -2.11 4.40 -1.02
CA ILE A 59 -2.02 5.86 -0.90
C ILE A 59 -2.78 6.32 0.36
N GLU A 60 -4.06 5.94 0.50
CA GLU A 60 -4.86 6.32 1.68
C GLU A 60 -4.17 5.91 2.98
N HIS A 61 -3.64 4.69 3.04
CA HIS A 61 -2.91 4.21 4.21
C HIS A 61 -1.70 5.09 4.55
N LEU A 62 -0.88 5.45 3.57
CA LEU A 62 0.29 6.33 3.79
C LEU A 62 -0.11 7.72 4.29
N TYR A 63 -1.26 8.24 3.85
CA TYR A 63 -1.74 9.58 4.28
C TYR A 63 -2.45 9.58 5.65
N THR A 64 -2.65 8.43 6.27
CA THR A 64 -3.06 8.35 7.69
C THR A 64 -1.91 8.57 8.66
N VAL A 65 -0.66 8.55 8.15
CA VAL A 65 0.57 8.60 8.95
C VAL A 65 1.36 9.86 8.59
N GLU A 66 1.98 10.49 9.58
CA GLU A 66 2.87 11.63 9.37
C GLU A 66 4.11 11.24 8.53
N SER A 67 4.50 12.13 7.60
CA SER A 67 5.62 11.87 6.68
C SER A 67 6.96 11.66 7.41
N SER A 68 7.17 12.39 8.49
CA SER A 68 8.35 12.24 9.35
C SER A 68 8.44 10.85 9.98
N PHE A 69 7.30 10.31 10.43
CA PHE A 69 7.26 8.96 10.99
C PHE A 69 7.49 7.88 9.92
N LEU A 70 6.95 8.05 8.72
CA LEU A 70 7.23 7.16 7.59
C LEU A 70 8.72 7.16 7.21
N SER A 71 9.35 8.34 7.24
CA SER A 71 10.80 8.45 7.05
C SER A 71 11.58 7.73 8.15
N ASP A 72 11.15 7.85 9.40
CA ASP A 72 11.73 7.12 10.53
C ASP A 72 11.58 5.61 10.37
N LEU A 73 10.42 5.12 9.97
CA LEU A 73 10.18 3.69 9.71
C LEU A 73 11.16 3.11 8.68
N ARG A 74 11.48 3.89 7.65
CA ARG A 74 12.41 3.48 6.59
C ARG A 74 13.87 3.45 7.04
N HIS A 75 14.28 4.40 7.89
CA HIS A 75 15.69 4.63 8.17
C HIS A 75 16.16 4.11 9.53
N LYS A 76 15.26 3.87 10.49
CA LYS A 76 15.61 3.36 11.81
C LYS A 76 15.70 1.84 11.81
N VAL A 77 16.83 1.32 12.27
CA VAL A 77 17.08 -0.13 12.37
C VAL A 77 16.01 -0.83 13.22
N ALA A 78 15.52 -0.19 14.27
CA ALA A 78 14.49 -0.74 15.15
C ALA A 78 13.16 -1.06 14.42
N TYR A 79 12.89 -0.44 13.27
CA TYR A 79 11.65 -0.62 12.50
C TYR A 79 11.87 -1.31 11.17
N ALA A 80 13.09 -1.70 10.82
CA ALA A 80 13.43 -2.24 9.49
C ALA A 80 12.62 -3.48 9.14
N GLU A 81 12.46 -4.42 10.10
CA GLU A 81 11.69 -5.64 9.90
C GLU A 81 10.22 -5.34 9.59
N HIS A 82 9.57 -4.48 10.38
CA HIS A 82 8.18 -4.07 10.15
C HIS A 82 8.00 -3.36 8.82
N PHE A 83 8.97 -2.51 8.44
CA PHE A 83 8.94 -1.82 7.17
C PHE A 83 9.05 -2.79 5.99
N ASP A 84 9.96 -3.76 6.07
CA ASP A 84 10.17 -4.76 5.02
C ASP A 84 8.97 -5.71 4.89
N GLU A 85 8.39 -6.17 6.00
CA GLU A 85 7.18 -7.00 6.00
C GLU A 85 5.98 -6.26 5.40
N HIS A 86 5.78 -5.01 5.77
CA HIS A 86 4.71 -4.18 5.23
C HIS A 86 4.89 -3.95 3.73
N ARG A 87 6.11 -3.61 3.29
CA ARG A 87 6.44 -3.43 1.88
C ARG A 87 6.21 -4.71 1.07
N GLU A 88 6.67 -5.84 1.58
CA GLU A 88 6.53 -7.14 0.90
C GLU A 88 5.06 -7.56 0.78
N PHE A 89 4.25 -7.31 1.81
CA PHE A 89 2.81 -7.57 1.73
C PHE A 89 2.16 -6.81 0.57
N TRP A 90 2.35 -5.48 0.49
CA TRP A 90 1.75 -4.68 -0.57
C TRP A 90 2.29 -5.05 -1.96
N ARG A 91 3.58 -5.33 -2.05
CA ARG A 91 4.23 -5.75 -3.30
C ARG A 91 3.65 -7.06 -3.81
N SER A 92 3.55 -8.07 -2.95
CA SER A 92 3.01 -9.38 -3.34
C SER A 92 1.55 -9.31 -3.73
N GLU A 93 0.72 -8.55 -3.01
CA GLU A 93 -0.69 -8.34 -3.34
C GLU A 93 -0.86 -7.66 -4.71
N LEU A 94 -0.11 -6.60 -4.95
CA LEU A 94 -0.17 -5.88 -6.22
C LEU A 94 0.32 -6.74 -7.39
N THR A 95 1.39 -7.51 -7.19
CA THR A 95 1.94 -8.43 -8.19
C THR A 95 0.91 -9.47 -8.64
N VAL A 96 0.15 -10.05 -7.71
CA VAL A 96 -0.93 -10.99 -8.04
C VAL A 96 -1.97 -10.37 -8.98
N HIS A 97 -2.40 -9.14 -8.69
CA HIS A 97 -3.39 -8.46 -9.52
C HIS A 97 -2.84 -7.99 -10.87
N LEU A 98 -1.57 -7.59 -10.93
CA LEU A 98 -0.92 -7.22 -12.19
C LEU A 98 -0.71 -8.45 -13.09
N ASN A 99 -0.32 -9.60 -12.54
CA ASN A 99 -0.25 -10.86 -13.28
C ASN A 99 -1.63 -11.26 -13.83
N GLY A 100 -2.67 -11.23 -13.00
CA GLY A 100 -4.04 -11.47 -13.46
C GLY A 100 -4.47 -10.49 -14.57
N SER A 101 -4.03 -9.24 -14.50
CA SER A 101 -4.31 -8.24 -15.55
C SER A 101 -3.63 -8.57 -16.88
N ARG A 102 -2.43 -9.18 -16.85
CA ARG A 102 -1.76 -9.70 -18.05
C ARG A 102 -2.50 -10.89 -18.64
N GLU A 103 -2.92 -11.83 -17.80
CA GLU A 103 -3.71 -13.00 -18.22
C GLU A 103 -5.05 -12.58 -18.85
N GLU A 104 -5.69 -11.55 -18.29
CA GLU A 104 -6.91 -10.93 -18.82
C GLU A 104 -6.65 -10.05 -20.07
N LYS A 105 -5.38 -9.89 -20.52
CA LYS A 105 -4.94 -9.02 -21.64
C LYS A 105 -5.28 -7.54 -21.45
N LEU A 106 -5.38 -7.10 -20.20
CA LEU A 106 -5.64 -5.71 -19.85
C LEU A 106 -4.33 -4.92 -19.57
N LEU A 107 -3.22 -5.60 -19.33
CA LEU A 107 -1.88 -5.04 -19.17
C LEU A 107 -0.99 -5.48 -20.34
N LEU A 108 -0.06 -4.60 -20.74
CA LEU A 108 0.91 -4.91 -21.79
C LEU A 108 1.76 -6.13 -21.41
N PRO A 109 1.99 -7.08 -22.31
CA PRO A 109 2.67 -8.34 -22.01
C PRO A 109 4.15 -8.16 -21.62
N GLU A 110 4.77 -7.05 -22.05
CA GLU A 110 6.16 -6.70 -21.75
C GLU A 110 6.38 -6.23 -20.31
N ILE A 111 5.30 -5.90 -19.60
CA ILE A 111 5.38 -5.43 -18.20
C ILE A 111 5.67 -6.60 -17.28
N ASP A 112 6.83 -6.58 -16.62
CA ASP A 112 7.11 -7.46 -15.50
C ASP A 112 6.33 -7.00 -14.27
N ALA A 113 5.39 -7.83 -13.83
CA ALA A 113 4.44 -7.46 -12.79
C ALA A 113 5.11 -7.18 -11.43
N SER A 114 6.15 -7.95 -11.07
CA SER A 114 6.84 -7.80 -9.79
C SER A 114 7.65 -6.50 -9.74
N SER A 115 8.48 -6.27 -10.76
CA SER A 115 9.27 -5.03 -10.87
C SER A 115 8.38 -3.80 -10.99
N PHE A 116 7.25 -3.91 -11.68
CA PHE A 116 6.31 -2.80 -11.85
C PHE A 116 5.59 -2.48 -10.54
N ALA A 117 5.14 -3.50 -9.80
CA ALA A 117 4.56 -3.33 -8.47
C ALA A 117 5.53 -2.61 -7.52
N ASP A 118 6.78 -3.08 -7.47
CA ASP A 118 7.81 -2.51 -6.62
C ASP A 118 8.05 -1.02 -6.94
N ARG A 119 8.16 -0.69 -8.22
CA ARG A 119 8.35 0.70 -8.66
C ARG A 119 7.18 1.61 -8.36
N ILE A 120 5.95 1.15 -8.52
CA ILE A 120 4.76 1.93 -8.19
C ILE A 120 4.75 2.26 -6.69
N LEU A 121 4.89 1.24 -5.84
CA LEU A 121 4.81 1.39 -4.39
C LEU A 121 5.96 2.25 -3.85
N GLU A 122 7.18 2.02 -4.34
CA GLU A 122 8.35 2.82 -3.96
C GLU A 122 8.18 4.29 -4.35
N THR A 123 7.74 4.58 -5.58
CA THR A 123 7.54 5.96 -6.03
C THR A 123 6.48 6.68 -5.20
N ILE A 124 5.36 6.01 -4.89
CA ILE A 124 4.29 6.61 -4.05
C ILE A 124 4.81 6.86 -2.63
N PHE A 125 5.59 5.94 -2.07
CA PHE A 125 6.20 6.13 -0.75
C PHE A 125 7.16 7.33 -0.75
N GLU A 126 8.04 7.42 -1.76
CA GLU A 126 8.95 8.58 -1.94
C GLU A 126 8.17 9.89 -2.10
N MET A 127 7.12 9.91 -2.89
CA MET A 127 6.24 11.08 -3.03
C MET A 127 5.70 11.52 -1.68
N ARG A 128 5.22 10.57 -0.86
CA ARG A 128 4.66 10.87 0.45
C ARG A 128 5.69 11.43 1.43
N ILE A 129 6.88 10.84 1.54
CA ILE A 129 7.93 11.34 2.45
C ILE A 129 8.50 12.69 1.98
N ASN A 130 8.43 13.00 0.70
CA ASN A 130 8.79 14.30 0.12
C ASN A 130 7.62 15.29 0.09
N ASN A 131 6.56 15.04 0.85
CA ASN A 131 5.40 15.91 1.04
C ASN A 131 4.59 16.20 -0.22
N ALA A 132 4.59 15.31 -1.22
CA ALA A 132 3.62 15.37 -2.31
C ALA A 132 2.19 15.29 -1.75
N THR A 133 1.26 15.92 -2.43
CA THR A 133 -0.15 15.86 -2.06
C THR A 133 -0.75 14.50 -2.38
N ARG A 134 -1.88 14.19 -1.75
CA ARG A 134 -2.66 12.97 -2.03
C ARG A 134 -3.11 12.93 -3.49
N GLU A 135 -3.54 14.07 -4.02
CA GLU A 135 -3.99 14.25 -5.39
C GLU A 135 -2.87 13.98 -6.41
N GLU A 136 -1.65 14.42 -6.13
CA GLU A 136 -0.48 14.11 -6.97
C GLU A 136 -0.18 12.62 -6.98
N SER A 137 -0.29 11.95 -5.84
CA SER A 137 -0.11 10.50 -5.74
C SER A 137 -1.20 9.73 -6.53
N TYR A 138 -2.45 10.17 -6.48
CA TYR A 138 -3.53 9.60 -7.31
C TYR A 138 -3.31 9.83 -8.80
N LEU A 139 -2.90 11.03 -9.18
CA LEU A 139 -2.60 11.35 -10.57
C LEU A 139 -1.46 10.48 -11.11
N PHE A 140 -0.40 10.31 -10.32
CA PHE A 140 0.70 9.40 -10.65
C PHE A 140 0.20 7.96 -10.86
N CYS A 141 -0.54 7.42 -9.89
CA CYS A 141 -1.09 6.06 -9.96
C CYS A 141 -1.91 5.87 -11.25
N ARG A 142 -2.84 6.79 -11.52
CA ARG A 142 -3.68 6.73 -12.72
C ARG A 142 -2.86 6.78 -14.00
N THR A 143 -1.88 7.68 -14.07
CA THR A 143 -1.04 7.88 -15.25
C THR A 143 -0.20 6.64 -15.54
N ILE A 144 0.46 6.08 -14.52
CA ILE A 144 1.36 4.95 -14.72
C ILE A 144 0.62 3.67 -15.08
N LEU A 145 -0.51 3.40 -14.44
CA LEU A 145 -1.34 2.23 -14.76
C LEU A 145 -1.98 2.33 -16.15
N ARG A 146 -2.43 3.51 -16.56
CA ARG A 146 -2.92 3.73 -17.93
C ARG A 146 -1.81 3.54 -18.97
N GLY A 147 -0.61 4.02 -18.68
CA GLY A 147 0.55 3.86 -19.57
C GLY A 147 0.98 2.40 -19.76
N ALA A 148 0.75 1.56 -18.77
CA ALA A 148 1.06 0.14 -18.81
C ALA A 148 -0.11 -0.73 -19.33
N ALA A 149 -1.31 -0.16 -19.49
CA ALA A 149 -2.52 -0.87 -19.90
C ALA A 149 -2.64 -1.00 -21.40
N THR A 150 -3.30 -2.07 -21.87
CA THR A 150 -3.79 -2.18 -23.24
C THR A 150 -4.95 -1.19 -23.47
N ARG A 151 -5.40 -1.02 -24.72
CA ARG A 151 -6.57 -0.18 -25.02
C ARG A 151 -7.79 -0.59 -24.19
N GLU A 152 -8.10 -1.88 -24.12
CA GLU A 152 -9.21 -2.40 -23.30
C GLU A 152 -8.96 -2.12 -21.81
N GLY A 153 -7.72 -2.27 -21.32
CA GLY A 153 -7.34 -1.95 -19.94
C GLY A 153 -7.59 -0.48 -19.60
N VAL A 154 -7.27 0.45 -20.51
CA VAL A 154 -7.55 1.89 -20.33
C VAL A 154 -9.06 2.14 -20.21
N GLU A 155 -9.86 1.53 -21.07
CA GLU A 155 -11.32 1.66 -21.02
C GLU A 155 -11.89 1.15 -19.68
N ARG A 156 -11.32 0.05 -19.12
CA ARG A 156 -11.69 -0.47 -17.78
C ARG A 156 -11.29 0.47 -16.64
N ILE A 157 -10.13 1.12 -16.73
CA ILE A 157 -9.70 2.11 -15.73
C ILE A 157 -10.64 3.32 -15.76
N ASP A 158 -10.99 3.82 -16.96
CA ASP A 158 -11.77 5.04 -17.12
C ASP A 158 -13.25 4.88 -16.78
N SER A 159 -13.81 3.68 -16.96
CA SER A 159 -15.19 3.36 -16.57
C SER A 159 -15.38 3.29 -15.04
N HIS A 160 -14.30 3.39 -14.29
CA HIS A 160 -14.30 3.25 -12.83
C HIS A 160 -14.14 4.63 -12.16
N ARG A 161 -15.12 5.51 -12.38
CA ARG A 161 -15.25 6.78 -11.65
C ARG A 161 -16.08 6.62 -10.39
#